data_c9c591ddeaa020c74a8124865f4fc66f
#
_entry.id   c9c591ddeaa020c74a8124865f4fc66f
#
_cell.length_a   1.000
_cell.length_b   1.000
_cell.length_c   1.000
_cell.angle_alpha   90.00
_cell.angle_beta   90.00
_cell.angle_gamma   90.00
#
_symmetry.space_group_name_H-M   'P 1'
#
loop_
_entity.id
_entity.type
_entity.pdbx_description
1 polymer ?
#
loop_
_entity_poly.entity_id
_entity_poly.type
_entity_poly.pdbx_seq_one_letter_code
_entity_poly.pdbx_strand_id
1 'polypeptide(L)'
;MMRGLVSWWYLSKESFNFLRRDRIFLPMVVVGIFIAYFANLASSWTFEGWDKILFDVGFAGFRLTGGLVAILWGVRMITDPLQDRSIELRIAAPTARFTWMLARYSGLAFCLILMGIIFIGTWQGLMILNKFGTMNNQQNWTMGLVVCEWLVLGSLGLLAGTIATFSTAIFITLAAWIVGLLAPIVSGTLLPETEPLQRRLIETIANLWNFQRFNMIEKLEAGQVTVNLPDLIQRLSWAGSVLVGCLVLSTWIFQRKDLT
;
A
#
# COMPACT_ATOMS: atom_id res chain seq x y z
N MET A 1 -14.39 6.16 28.04
CA MET A 1 -13.97 6.52 26.68
C MET A 1 -12.54 7.05 26.62
N MET A 2 -12.10 7.98 27.46
CA MET A 2 -10.73 8.54 27.48
C MET A 2 -9.62 7.48 27.66
N ARG A 3 -9.81 6.46 28.53
CA ARG A 3 -8.80 5.40 28.74
C ARG A 3 -8.50 4.58 27.47
N GLY A 4 -9.51 4.34 26.61
CA GLY A 4 -9.32 3.60 25.37
C GLY A 4 -8.53 4.38 24.30
N LEU A 5 -8.75 5.70 24.20
CA LEU A 5 -8.01 6.56 23.26
C LEU A 5 -6.54 6.72 23.66
N VAL A 6 -6.27 6.84 24.97
CA VAL A 6 -4.90 6.93 25.49
C VAL A 6 -4.14 5.62 25.24
N SER A 7 -4.77 4.47 25.51
CA SER A 7 -4.14 3.16 25.24
C SER A 7 -3.89 2.93 23.76
N TRP A 8 -4.83 3.30 22.88
CA TRP A 8 -4.67 3.23 21.44
C TRP A 8 -3.47 4.06 20.94
N TRP A 9 -3.34 5.30 21.42
CA TRP A 9 -2.23 6.18 21.04
C TRP A 9 -0.87 5.63 21.44
N TYR A 10 -0.74 5.12 22.68
CA TYR A 10 0.50 4.50 23.15
C TYR A 10 0.89 3.27 22.32
N LEU A 11 -0.08 2.40 22.03
CA LEU A 11 0.14 1.21 21.21
C LEU A 11 0.48 1.55 19.77
N SER A 12 -0.14 2.59 19.20
CA SER A 12 0.18 3.08 17.85
C SER A 12 1.61 3.63 17.77
N LYS A 13 2.01 4.43 18.76
CA LYS A 13 3.36 4.97 18.88
C LYS A 13 4.40 3.86 19.06
N GLU A 14 4.08 2.85 19.84
CA GLU A 14 4.96 1.67 20.00
C GLU A 14 5.11 0.93 18.66
N SER A 15 4.02 0.69 17.94
CA SER A 15 4.02 0.03 16.64
C SER A 15 4.80 0.82 15.60
N PHE A 16 4.65 2.13 15.57
CA PHE A 16 5.43 3.03 14.72
C PHE A 16 6.93 2.97 15.04
N ASN A 17 7.29 3.04 16.34
CA ASN A 17 8.69 2.96 16.77
C ASN A 17 9.31 1.59 16.47
N PHE A 18 8.53 0.52 16.56
CA PHE A 18 8.95 -0.82 16.18
C PHE A 18 9.35 -0.87 14.70
N LEU A 19 8.49 -0.39 13.78
CA LEU A 19 8.77 -0.36 12.34
C LEU A 19 9.90 0.59 11.97
N ARG A 20 9.95 1.79 12.58
CA ARG A 20 11.01 2.76 12.31
C ARG A 20 12.39 2.23 12.71
N ARG A 21 12.48 1.39 13.74
CA ARG A 21 13.72 0.75 14.21
C ARG A 21 13.99 -0.59 13.52
N ASP A 22 13.08 -1.04 12.66
CA ASP A 22 13.30 -2.27 11.90
C ASP A 22 14.51 -2.08 10.98
N ARG A 23 15.37 -3.11 10.94
CA ARG A 23 16.55 -3.14 10.08
C ARG A 23 16.21 -2.98 8.59
N ILE A 24 14.94 -3.24 8.20
CA ILE A 24 14.45 -3.14 6.83
C ILE A 24 14.11 -1.69 6.45
N PHE A 25 13.73 -0.83 7.42
CA PHE A 25 13.29 0.54 7.13
C PHE A 25 14.34 1.34 6.36
N LEU A 26 15.55 1.43 6.92
CA LEU A 26 16.63 2.24 6.34
C LEU A 26 17.09 1.72 4.96
N PRO A 27 17.36 0.41 4.77
CA PRO A 27 17.67 -0.13 3.44
C PRO A 27 16.57 0.15 2.39
N MET A 28 15.30 0.05 2.75
CA MET A 28 14.21 0.29 1.80
C MET A 28 14.08 1.77 1.42
N VAL A 29 14.30 2.69 2.35
CA VAL A 29 14.40 4.13 2.03
C VAL A 29 15.57 4.38 1.08
N VAL A 30 16.74 3.79 1.35
CA VAL A 30 17.93 3.90 0.49
C VAL A 30 17.66 3.33 -0.91
N VAL A 31 17.02 2.16 -1.00
CA VAL A 31 16.62 1.56 -2.29
C VAL A 31 15.68 2.47 -3.05
N GLY A 32 14.67 3.05 -2.39
CA GLY A 32 13.76 4.00 -3.02
C GLY A 32 14.45 5.25 -3.58
N ILE A 33 15.39 5.82 -2.80
CA ILE A 33 16.22 6.95 -3.24
C ILE A 33 17.12 6.54 -4.41
N PHE A 34 17.70 5.34 -4.33
CA PHE A 34 18.56 4.80 -5.40
C PHE A 34 17.77 4.59 -6.70
N ILE A 35 16.54 4.08 -6.64
CA ILE A 35 15.66 3.93 -7.81
C ILE A 35 15.34 5.30 -8.43
N ALA A 36 15.04 6.31 -7.61
CA ALA A 36 14.81 7.67 -8.08
C ALA A 36 16.06 8.25 -8.78
N TYR A 37 17.24 8.03 -8.22
CA TYR A 37 18.51 8.43 -8.82
C TYR A 37 18.80 7.67 -10.12
N PHE A 38 18.54 6.34 -10.14
CA PHE A 38 18.70 5.53 -11.34
C PHE A 38 17.75 5.93 -12.46
N ALA A 39 16.50 6.26 -12.13
CA ALA A 39 15.54 6.81 -13.09
C ALA A 39 16.05 8.13 -13.71
N ASN A 40 16.69 8.97 -12.89
CA ASN A 40 17.34 10.20 -13.36
C ASN A 40 18.51 9.93 -14.33
N LEU A 41 19.35 8.94 -14.02
CA LEU A 41 20.41 8.51 -14.94
C LEU A 41 19.85 7.94 -16.26
N ALA A 42 18.83 7.07 -16.18
CA ALA A 42 18.20 6.48 -17.34
C ALA A 42 17.58 7.54 -18.26
N SER A 43 16.97 8.57 -17.68
CA SER A 43 16.40 9.68 -18.46
C SER A 43 17.46 10.49 -19.22
N SER A 44 18.68 10.63 -18.67
CA SER A 44 19.77 11.38 -19.31
C SER A 44 20.34 10.71 -20.58
N TRP A 45 20.03 9.43 -20.83
CA TRP A 45 20.49 8.68 -22.01
C TRP A 45 19.52 8.77 -23.18
N THR A 46 18.36 9.41 -23.01
CA THR A 46 17.37 9.58 -24.07
C THR A 46 17.44 10.98 -24.65
N PHE A 47 17.33 11.09 -25.97
CA PHE A 47 17.41 12.40 -26.68
C PHE A 47 16.08 13.14 -26.67
N GLU A 48 14.94 12.41 -26.52
CA GLU A 48 13.60 12.99 -26.44
C GLU A 48 12.76 12.30 -25.37
N GLY A 49 11.88 13.02 -24.67
CA GLY A 49 10.96 12.47 -23.67
C GLY A 49 11.59 12.00 -22.36
N TRP A 50 12.74 12.58 -22.00
CA TRP A 50 13.48 12.23 -20.78
C TRP A 50 12.69 12.50 -19.48
N ASP A 51 11.86 13.53 -19.44
CA ASP A 51 10.94 13.83 -18.36
C ASP A 51 9.91 12.71 -18.16
N LYS A 52 9.41 12.13 -19.25
CA LYS A 52 8.48 11.01 -19.22
C LYS A 52 9.16 9.75 -18.67
N ILE A 53 10.33 9.38 -19.18
CA ILE A 53 11.07 8.20 -18.71
C ILE A 53 11.46 8.35 -17.25
N LEU A 54 11.91 9.55 -16.86
CA LEU A 54 12.19 9.85 -15.46
C LEU A 54 10.97 9.54 -14.60
N PHE A 55 9.79 10.02 -15.00
CA PHE A 55 8.58 9.86 -14.22
C PHE A 55 8.10 8.40 -14.20
N ASP A 56 8.06 7.71 -15.34
CA ASP A 56 7.55 6.35 -15.47
C ASP A 56 8.39 5.33 -14.67
N VAL A 57 9.72 5.36 -14.86
CA VAL A 57 10.63 4.45 -14.16
C VAL A 57 10.63 4.70 -12.66
N GLY A 58 10.68 5.98 -12.28
CA GLY A 58 10.66 6.33 -10.88
C GLY A 58 9.34 6.02 -10.20
N PHE A 59 8.23 6.26 -10.86
CA PHE A 59 6.92 5.91 -10.34
C PHE A 59 6.73 4.40 -10.19
N ALA A 60 7.14 3.62 -11.19
CA ALA A 60 7.10 2.17 -11.10
C ALA A 60 7.94 1.65 -9.91
N GLY A 61 9.14 2.19 -9.75
CA GLY A 61 10.02 1.88 -8.62
C GLY A 61 9.44 2.30 -7.27
N PHE A 62 8.85 3.50 -7.18
CA PHE A 62 8.16 4.00 -6.01
C PHE A 62 7.00 3.08 -5.61
N ARG A 63 6.14 2.74 -6.56
CA ARG A 63 4.99 1.85 -6.35
C ARG A 63 5.42 0.47 -5.88
N LEU A 64 6.40 -0.13 -6.57
CA LEU A 64 6.91 -1.48 -6.27
C LEU A 64 7.56 -1.52 -4.89
N THR A 65 8.49 -0.61 -4.60
CA THR A 65 9.23 -0.58 -3.33
C THR A 65 8.29 -0.39 -2.15
N GLY A 66 7.39 0.58 -2.22
CA GLY A 66 6.45 0.85 -1.15
C GLY A 66 5.41 -0.26 -0.99
N GLY A 67 4.95 -0.87 -2.09
CA GLY A 67 4.05 -2.02 -2.04
C GLY A 67 4.67 -3.23 -1.35
N LEU A 68 5.91 -3.57 -1.68
CA LEU A 68 6.64 -4.66 -1.02
C LEU A 68 6.85 -4.39 0.47
N VAL A 69 7.24 -3.16 0.84
CA VAL A 69 7.39 -2.77 2.25
C VAL A 69 6.07 -2.86 2.98
N ALA A 70 4.98 -2.37 2.38
CA ALA A 70 3.65 -2.43 2.98
C ALA A 70 3.20 -3.86 3.26
N ILE A 71 3.45 -4.79 2.33
CA ILE A 71 3.17 -6.22 2.50
C ILE A 71 4.00 -6.81 3.64
N LEU A 72 5.33 -6.63 3.60
CA LEU A 72 6.24 -7.17 4.61
C LEU A 72 5.89 -6.68 6.01
N TRP A 73 5.69 -5.37 6.17
CA TRP A 73 5.38 -4.81 7.47
C TRP A 73 3.97 -5.14 7.94
N GLY A 74 2.99 -5.18 7.02
CA GLY A 74 1.63 -5.58 7.35
C GLY A 74 1.60 -6.99 7.96
N VAL A 75 2.29 -7.93 7.35
CA VAL A 75 2.41 -9.31 7.83
C VAL A 75 3.17 -9.37 9.17
N ARG A 76 4.35 -8.73 9.28
CA ARG A 76 5.20 -8.75 10.48
C ARG A 76 4.52 -8.17 11.71
N MET A 77 3.65 -7.18 11.52
CA MET A 77 2.89 -6.57 12.62
C MET A 77 2.09 -7.57 13.45
N ILE A 78 1.70 -8.69 12.86
CA ILE A 78 0.93 -9.75 13.52
C ILE A 78 1.79 -10.98 13.78
N THR A 79 2.60 -11.39 12.80
CA THR A 79 3.34 -12.66 12.91
C THR A 79 4.46 -12.60 13.94
N ASP A 80 5.22 -11.50 14.04
CA ASP A 80 6.31 -11.38 14.99
C ASP A 80 5.82 -11.48 16.45
N PRO A 81 4.80 -10.71 16.90
CA PRO A 81 4.27 -10.86 18.25
C PRO A 81 3.67 -12.24 18.53
N LEU A 82 3.12 -12.92 17.50
CA LEU A 82 2.61 -14.29 17.65
C LEU A 82 3.74 -15.30 17.87
N GLN A 83 4.85 -15.17 17.15
CA GLN A 83 6.02 -16.06 17.28
C GLN A 83 6.74 -15.87 18.60
N ASP A 84 6.90 -14.63 19.05
CA ASP A 84 7.61 -14.28 20.30
C ASP A 84 6.76 -14.49 21.57
N ARG A 85 5.51 -15.00 21.44
CA ARG A 85 4.54 -15.14 22.54
C ARG A 85 4.31 -13.86 23.35
N SER A 86 4.80 -12.71 22.86
CA SER A 86 4.63 -11.41 23.52
C SER A 86 3.17 -10.95 23.56
N ILE A 87 2.33 -11.54 22.71
CA ILE A 87 0.87 -11.36 22.70
C ILE A 87 0.22 -11.80 24.01
N GLU A 88 0.66 -12.92 24.61
CA GLU A 88 0.05 -13.44 25.85
C GLU A 88 0.20 -12.43 27.00
N LEU A 89 1.36 -11.82 27.14
CA LEU A 89 1.61 -10.78 28.14
C LEU A 89 0.80 -9.50 27.88
N ARG A 90 0.49 -9.19 26.63
CA ARG A 90 -0.21 -7.95 26.25
C ARG A 90 -1.74 -8.10 26.28
N ILE A 91 -2.26 -9.31 26.04
CA ILE A 91 -3.69 -9.61 26.15
C ILE A 91 -4.12 -9.76 27.62
N ALA A 92 -3.20 -10.09 28.52
CA ALA A 92 -3.43 -10.01 29.95
C ALA A 92 -3.73 -8.56 30.43
N ALA A 93 -3.35 -7.54 29.66
CA ALA A 93 -3.77 -6.17 29.89
C ALA A 93 -5.25 -5.97 29.48
N PRO A 94 -6.05 -5.15 30.20
CA PRO A 94 -7.48 -4.94 29.92
C PRO A 94 -7.73 -4.07 28.67
N THR A 95 -7.01 -4.35 27.58
CA THR A 95 -7.20 -3.69 26.29
C THR A 95 -8.01 -4.57 25.36
N ALA A 96 -9.07 -4.00 24.76
CA ALA A 96 -9.88 -4.76 23.80
C ALA A 96 -9.00 -5.20 22.60
N ARG A 97 -9.11 -6.45 22.17
CA ARG A 97 -8.38 -7.01 21.02
C ARG A 97 -8.54 -6.15 19.78
N PHE A 98 -9.71 -5.52 19.59
CA PHE A 98 -9.98 -4.55 18.52
C PHE A 98 -9.05 -3.32 18.60
N THR A 99 -8.91 -2.73 19.80
CA THR A 99 -8.05 -1.54 20.01
C THR A 99 -6.59 -1.86 19.71
N TRP A 100 -6.14 -3.06 20.07
CA TRP A 100 -4.78 -3.52 19.76
C TRP A 100 -4.57 -3.64 18.24
N MET A 101 -5.51 -4.27 17.52
CA MET A 101 -5.40 -4.45 16.07
C MET A 101 -5.41 -3.10 15.34
N LEU A 102 -6.32 -2.20 15.74
CA LEU A 102 -6.40 -0.85 15.18
C LEU A 102 -5.12 -0.05 15.45
N ALA A 103 -4.54 -0.18 16.64
CA ALA A 103 -3.29 0.48 17.01
C ALA A 103 -2.11 -0.04 16.18
N ARG A 104 -2.05 -1.34 15.91
CA ARG A 104 -1.03 -1.95 15.04
C ARG A 104 -1.13 -1.40 13.63
N TYR A 105 -2.33 -1.37 13.07
CA TYR A 105 -2.54 -0.82 11.74
C TYR A 105 -2.24 0.69 11.68
N SER A 106 -2.67 1.48 12.66
CA SER A 106 -2.39 2.92 12.65
C SER A 106 -0.90 3.24 12.74
N GLY A 107 -0.13 2.48 13.54
CA GLY A 107 1.33 2.61 13.57
C GLY A 107 1.99 2.28 12.22
N LEU A 108 1.52 1.22 11.54
CA LEU A 108 1.91 0.87 10.18
C LEU A 108 1.58 1.99 9.19
N ALA A 109 0.35 2.51 9.23
CA ALA A 109 -0.12 3.57 8.35
C ALA A 109 0.74 4.85 8.50
N PHE A 110 1.06 5.26 9.72
CA PHE A 110 1.95 6.40 9.97
C PHE A 110 3.34 6.17 9.35
N CYS A 111 3.89 4.95 9.45
CA CYS A 111 5.19 4.63 8.88
C CYS A 111 5.20 4.65 7.35
N LEU A 112 4.15 4.10 6.72
CA LEU A 112 3.99 4.11 5.27
C LEU A 112 3.77 5.54 4.73
N ILE A 113 2.97 6.36 5.40
CA ILE A 113 2.76 7.76 5.04
C ILE A 113 4.08 8.54 5.15
N LEU A 114 4.84 8.35 6.24
CA LEU A 114 6.16 8.97 6.40
C LEU A 114 7.11 8.58 5.27
N MET A 115 7.15 7.30 4.91
CA MET A 115 7.95 6.81 3.79
C MET A 115 7.49 7.44 2.46
N GLY A 116 6.19 7.54 2.24
CA GLY A 116 5.61 8.21 1.07
C GLY A 116 6.03 9.69 0.99
N ILE A 117 5.99 10.43 2.09
CA ILE A 117 6.43 11.83 2.15
C ILE A 117 7.92 11.95 1.81
N ILE A 118 8.77 11.07 2.34
CA ILE A 118 10.21 11.06 2.04
C ILE A 118 10.43 10.83 0.54
N PHE A 119 9.75 9.85 -0.06
CA PHE A 119 9.91 9.53 -1.47
C PHE A 119 9.39 10.64 -2.38
N ILE A 120 8.21 11.18 -2.10
CA ILE A 120 7.64 12.32 -2.86
C ILE A 120 8.56 13.53 -2.75
N GLY A 121 9.09 13.81 -1.55
CA GLY A 121 10.03 14.90 -1.34
C GLY A 121 11.34 14.71 -2.09
N THR A 122 11.89 13.49 -2.11
CA THR A 122 13.10 13.15 -2.89
C THR A 122 12.85 13.35 -4.38
N TRP A 123 11.70 12.89 -4.87
CA TRP A 123 11.31 13.04 -6.27
C TRP A 123 11.15 14.50 -6.67
N GLN A 124 10.43 15.28 -5.87
CA GLN A 124 10.28 16.71 -6.07
C GLN A 124 11.63 17.42 -6.10
N GLY A 125 12.54 17.05 -5.20
CA GLY A 125 13.91 17.56 -5.17
C GLY A 125 14.68 17.28 -6.46
N LEU A 126 14.59 16.05 -6.99
CA LEU A 126 15.22 15.68 -8.26
C LEU A 126 14.65 16.46 -9.45
N MET A 127 13.34 16.68 -9.51
CA MET A 127 12.70 17.49 -10.57
C MET A 127 13.22 18.92 -10.56
N ILE A 128 13.34 19.53 -9.38
CA ILE A 128 13.87 20.91 -9.23
C ILE A 128 15.35 20.96 -9.63
N LEU A 129 16.17 20.00 -9.19
CA LEU A 129 17.59 19.95 -9.50
C LEU A 129 17.85 19.83 -11.01
N ASN A 130 17.03 19.07 -11.71
CA ASN A 130 17.12 18.91 -13.17
C ASN A 130 16.46 20.05 -13.96
N LYS A 131 15.99 21.10 -13.29
CA LYS A 131 15.32 22.26 -13.91
C LYS A 131 14.01 21.93 -14.65
N PHE A 132 13.37 20.82 -14.32
CA PHE A 132 12.03 20.46 -14.85
C PHE A 132 10.88 21.22 -14.18
N GLY A 133 11.20 22.00 -13.16
CA GLY A 133 10.20 22.67 -12.35
C GLY A 133 9.67 21.80 -11.23
N THR A 134 8.46 22.11 -10.77
CA THR A 134 7.76 21.32 -9.74
C THR A 134 6.82 20.33 -10.39
N MET A 135 6.58 19.21 -9.72
CA MET A 135 5.58 18.24 -10.16
C MET A 135 4.21 18.90 -10.35
N ASN A 136 3.54 18.55 -11.43
CA ASN A 136 2.18 19.00 -11.68
C ASN A 136 1.22 18.47 -10.58
N ASN A 137 0.16 19.22 -10.32
CA ASN A 137 -0.83 18.84 -9.32
C ASN A 137 -1.41 17.42 -9.55
N GLN A 138 -1.60 17.04 -10.81
CA GLN A 138 -2.05 15.70 -11.18
C GLN A 138 -1.04 14.59 -10.82
N GLN A 139 0.25 14.83 -11.03
CA GLN A 139 1.32 13.92 -10.63
C GLN A 139 1.36 13.73 -9.11
N ASN A 140 1.22 14.83 -8.35
CA ASN A 140 1.16 14.78 -6.90
C ASN A 140 -0.04 13.93 -6.40
N TRP A 141 -1.22 14.09 -7.01
CA TRP A 141 -2.38 13.25 -6.69
C TRP A 141 -2.16 11.78 -7.00
N THR A 142 -1.53 11.47 -8.12
CA THR A 142 -1.19 10.10 -8.51
C THR A 142 -0.25 9.46 -7.49
N MET A 143 0.79 10.17 -7.05
CA MET A 143 1.68 9.70 -5.98
C MET A 143 0.93 9.48 -4.66
N GLY A 144 0.01 10.38 -4.30
CA GLY A 144 -0.85 10.22 -3.13
C GLY A 144 -1.73 8.96 -3.19
N LEU A 145 -2.29 8.64 -4.37
CA LEU A 145 -3.07 7.43 -4.59
C LEU A 145 -2.24 6.16 -4.41
N VAL A 146 -0.97 6.15 -4.82
CA VAL A 146 -0.06 5.01 -4.57
C VAL A 146 0.20 4.82 -3.08
N VAL A 147 0.32 5.88 -2.30
CA VAL A 147 0.40 5.75 -0.83
C VAL A 147 -0.88 5.11 -0.27
N CYS A 148 -2.06 5.46 -0.80
CA CYS A 148 -3.31 4.78 -0.45
C CYS A 148 -3.29 3.29 -0.85
N GLU A 149 -2.70 2.92 -2.00
CA GLU A 149 -2.47 1.52 -2.38
C GLU A 149 -1.64 0.78 -1.33
N TRP A 150 -0.55 1.40 -0.84
CA TRP A 150 0.28 0.80 0.21
C TRP A 150 -0.49 0.58 1.51
N LEU A 151 -1.36 1.52 1.89
CA LEU A 151 -2.21 1.37 3.08
C LEU A 151 -3.18 0.18 2.93
N VAL A 152 -3.75 -0.03 1.75
CA VAL A 152 -4.59 -1.19 1.45
C VAL A 152 -3.77 -2.47 1.50
N LEU A 153 -2.59 -2.51 0.87
CA LEU A 153 -1.69 -3.67 0.90
C LEU A 153 -1.23 -4.01 2.31
N GLY A 154 -0.91 -3.00 3.13
CA GLY A 154 -0.58 -3.18 4.53
C GLY A 154 -1.73 -3.81 5.34
N SER A 155 -2.98 -3.41 5.08
CA SER A 155 -4.16 -4.01 5.73
C SER A 155 -4.41 -5.45 5.29
N LEU A 156 -4.17 -5.77 4.00
CA LEU A 156 -4.21 -7.13 3.47
C LEU A 156 -3.12 -8.02 4.07
N GLY A 157 -1.89 -7.48 4.18
CA GLY A 157 -0.78 -8.17 4.83
C GLY A 157 -1.08 -8.50 6.29
N LEU A 158 -1.69 -7.55 7.01
CA LEU A 158 -2.13 -7.73 8.38
C LEU A 158 -3.23 -8.81 8.47
N LEU A 159 -4.21 -8.81 7.56
CA LEU A 159 -5.23 -9.87 7.48
C LEU A 159 -4.60 -11.24 7.19
N ALA A 160 -3.73 -11.34 6.21
CA ALA A 160 -3.05 -12.57 5.86
C ALA A 160 -2.19 -13.11 7.03
N GLY A 161 -1.50 -12.21 7.76
CA GLY A 161 -0.72 -12.56 8.96
C GLY A 161 -1.56 -13.10 10.12
N THR A 162 -2.86 -12.77 10.19
CA THR A 162 -3.75 -13.37 11.18
C THR A 162 -4.14 -14.81 10.85
N ILE A 163 -4.10 -15.19 9.57
CA ILE A 163 -4.57 -16.50 9.08
C ILE A 163 -3.40 -17.48 8.90
N ALA A 164 -2.28 -16.99 8.39
CA ALA A 164 -1.19 -17.81 7.89
C ALA A 164 0.15 -17.52 8.59
N THR A 165 1.14 -18.39 8.35
CA THR A 165 2.52 -18.16 8.78
C THR A 165 3.15 -17.00 7.99
N PHE A 166 4.24 -16.44 8.49
CA PHE A 166 4.92 -15.28 7.90
C PHE A 166 5.14 -15.42 6.37
N SER A 167 5.79 -16.50 5.94
CA SER A 167 6.10 -16.71 4.51
C SER A 167 4.83 -16.90 3.67
N THR A 168 3.88 -17.68 4.15
CA THR A 168 2.61 -17.93 3.45
C THR A 168 1.77 -16.66 3.34
N ALA A 169 1.73 -15.84 4.40
CA ALA A 169 1.01 -14.57 4.41
C ALA A 169 1.58 -13.56 3.40
N ILE A 170 2.91 -13.46 3.30
CA ILE A 170 3.57 -12.63 2.29
C ILE A 170 3.17 -13.10 0.89
N PHE A 171 3.25 -14.42 0.64
CA PHE A 171 2.94 -14.98 -0.67
C PHE A 171 1.48 -14.74 -1.06
N ILE A 172 0.53 -14.96 -0.14
CA ILE A 172 -0.90 -14.68 -0.37
C ILE A 172 -1.13 -13.21 -0.71
N THR A 173 -0.52 -12.29 0.05
CA THR A 173 -0.73 -10.85 -0.16
C THR A 173 -0.10 -10.38 -1.45
N LEU A 174 1.09 -10.90 -1.79
CA LEU A 174 1.77 -10.61 -3.05
C LEU A 174 0.97 -11.14 -4.25
N ALA A 175 0.48 -12.37 -4.17
CA ALA A 175 -0.38 -12.96 -5.20
C ALA A 175 -1.67 -12.15 -5.38
N ALA A 176 -2.32 -11.76 -4.28
CA ALA A 176 -3.50 -10.91 -4.32
C ALA A 176 -3.22 -9.55 -4.98
N TRP A 177 -2.06 -8.95 -4.71
CA TRP A 177 -1.64 -7.70 -5.36
C TRP A 177 -1.43 -7.89 -6.86
N ILE A 178 -0.66 -8.92 -7.28
CA ILE A 178 -0.40 -9.24 -8.69
C ILE A 178 -1.72 -9.50 -9.44
N VAL A 179 -2.61 -10.31 -8.86
CA VAL A 179 -3.94 -10.56 -9.43
C VAL A 179 -4.72 -9.25 -9.62
N GLY A 180 -4.70 -8.36 -8.65
CA GLY A 180 -5.37 -7.07 -8.75
C GLY A 180 -4.75 -6.11 -9.78
N LEU A 181 -3.44 -6.24 -10.06
CA LEU A 181 -2.79 -5.51 -11.14
C LEU A 181 -3.15 -6.06 -12.52
N LEU A 182 -3.28 -7.38 -12.64
CA LEU A 182 -3.58 -8.05 -13.90
C LEU A 182 -5.07 -8.09 -14.22
N ALA A 183 -5.94 -7.99 -13.24
CA ALA A 183 -7.39 -8.14 -13.39
C ALA A 183 -8.01 -7.30 -14.52
N PRO A 184 -7.71 -6.00 -14.68
CA PRO A 184 -8.28 -5.22 -15.79
C PRO A 184 -7.70 -5.61 -17.15
N ILE A 185 -6.46 -6.09 -17.23
CA ILE A 185 -5.83 -6.55 -18.48
C ILE A 185 -6.51 -7.84 -18.93
N VAL A 186 -6.66 -8.79 -18.00
CA VAL A 186 -7.31 -10.08 -18.27
C VAL A 186 -8.78 -9.88 -18.69
N SER A 187 -9.50 -9.00 -18.02
CA SER A 187 -10.90 -8.69 -18.41
C SER A 187 -10.99 -8.11 -19.81
N GLY A 188 -10.06 -7.21 -20.19
CA GLY A 188 -10.04 -6.60 -21.53
C GLY A 188 -9.72 -7.58 -22.66
N THR A 189 -8.88 -8.59 -22.41
CA THR A 189 -8.43 -9.55 -23.44
C THR A 189 -9.34 -10.77 -23.59
N LEU A 190 -9.92 -11.28 -22.50
CA LEU A 190 -10.71 -12.52 -22.52
C LEU A 190 -12.21 -12.30 -22.81
N LEU A 191 -12.72 -11.09 -22.65
CA LEU A 191 -14.17 -10.80 -22.76
C LEU A 191 -14.78 -10.99 -24.15
N PRO A 192 -14.09 -10.82 -25.30
CA PRO A 192 -14.71 -10.97 -26.61
C PRO A 192 -15.24 -12.38 -26.92
N GLU A 193 -14.66 -13.41 -26.28
CA GLU A 193 -14.92 -14.82 -26.63
C GLU A 193 -15.75 -15.59 -25.58
N THR A 194 -16.14 -14.96 -24.45
CA THR A 194 -16.78 -15.66 -23.33
C THR A 194 -18.30 -15.49 -23.34
N GLU A 195 -19.00 -16.50 -22.75
CA GLU A 195 -20.46 -16.44 -22.54
C GLU A 195 -20.87 -15.23 -21.66
N PRO A 196 -22.08 -14.67 -21.87
CA PRO A 196 -22.50 -13.42 -21.21
C PRO A 196 -22.52 -13.50 -19.67
N LEU A 197 -22.74 -14.69 -19.11
CA LEU A 197 -22.72 -14.87 -17.64
C LEU A 197 -21.28 -14.87 -17.09
N GLN A 198 -20.38 -15.57 -17.76
CA GLN A 198 -18.95 -15.61 -17.40
C GLN A 198 -18.33 -14.22 -17.54
N ARG A 199 -18.69 -13.50 -18.60
CA ARG A 199 -18.28 -12.12 -18.81
C ARG A 199 -18.63 -11.22 -17.63
N ARG A 200 -19.90 -11.24 -17.18
CA ARG A 200 -20.34 -10.44 -16.02
C ARG A 200 -19.60 -10.80 -14.73
N LEU A 201 -19.33 -12.08 -14.50
CA LEU A 201 -18.58 -12.52 -13.32
C LEU A 201 -17.13 -12.02 -13.36
N ILE A 202 -16.45 -12.17 -14.51
CA ILE A 202 -15.07 -11.70 -14.69
C ILE A 202 -15.01 -10.17 -14.54
N GLU A 203 -15.91 -9.42 -15.17
CA GLU A 203 -16.00 -7.97 -15.03
C GLU A 203 -16.23 -7.54 -13.57
N THR A 204 -17.12 -8.24 -12.87
CA THR A 204 -17.43 -7.93 -11.46
C THR A 204 -16.21 -8.17 -10.58
N ILE A 205 -15.55 -9.32 -10.72
CA ILE A 205 -14.34 -9.66 -9.95
C ILE A 205 -13.20 -8.67 -10.29
N ALA A 206 -12.98 -8.40 -11.58
CA ALA A 206 -11.96 -7.45 -12.03
C ALA A 206 -12.23 -6.03 -11.51
N ASN A 207 -13.49 -5.61 -11.45
CA ASN A 207 -13.84 -4.32 -10.90
C ASN A 207 -13.72 -4.26 -9.37
N LEU A 208 -14.01 -5.36 -8.68
CA LEU A 208 -13.93 -5.44 -7.24
C LEU A 208 -12.50 -5.48 -6.75
N TRP A 209 -11.60 -6.12 -7.49
CA TRP A 209 -10.19 -6.34 -7.13
C TRP A 209 -9.25 -5.69 -8.13
N ASN A 210 -9.32 -4.36 -8.27
CA ASN A 210 -8.60 -3.58 -9.29
C ASN A 210 -7.61 -2.60 -8.66
N PHE A 211 -6.35 -2.99 -8.54
CA PHE A 211 -5.28 -2.11 -8.06
C PHE A 211 -4.77 -1.12 -9.12
N GLN A 212 -5.11 -1.30 -10.41
CA GLN A 212 -4.79 -0.29 -11.44
C GLN A 212 -5.57 1.03 -11.24
N ARG A 213 -6.60 1.02 -10.40
CA ARG A 213 -7.31 2.27 -10.02
C ARG A 213 -6.38 3.29 -9.35
N PHE A 214 -5.29 2.86 -8.74
CA PHE A 214 -4.30 3.74 -8.13
C PHE A 214 -3.26 4.27 -9.12
N ASN A 215 -3.13 3.64 -10.31
CA ASN A 215 -2.26 4.10 -11.39
C ASN A 215 -3.05 4.98 -12.36
N MET A 216 -2.72 6.25 -12.44
CA MET A 216 -3.36 7.19 -13.37
C MET A 216 -2.39 7.76 -14.41
N ILE A 217 -1.12 7.35 -14.40
CA ILE A 217 -0.08 7.96 -15.24
C ILE A 217 -0.42 7.87 -16.72
N GLU A 218 -0.68 6.67 -17.23
CA GLU A 218 -0.96 6.45 -18.65
C GLU A 218 -2.15 7.28 -19.15
N LYS A 219 -3.18 7.45 -18.31
CA LYS A 219 -4.37 8.23 -18.65
C LYS A 219 -4.10 9.73 -18.60
N LEU A 220 -3.27 10.18 -17.65
CA LEU A 220 -2.89 11.58 -17.51
C LEU A 220 -2.01 12.05 -18.64
N GLU A 221 -1.04 11.21 -19.07
CA GLU A 221 -0.15 11.51 -20.18
C GLU A 221 -0.88 11.52 -21.53
N ALA A 222 -1.87 10.63 -21.69
CA ALA A 222 -2.72 10.63 -22.88
C ALA A 222 -3.68 11.84 -22.96
N GLY A 223 -3.69 12.73 -21.94
CA GLY A 223 -4.61 13.87 -21.85
C GLY A 223 -6.08 13.45 -21.71
N GLN A 224 -6.35 12.16 -21.48
CA GLN A 224 -7.69 11.59 -21.49
C GLN A 224 -8.45 11.80 -20.18
N VAL A 225 -7.77 12.04 -19.09
CA VAL A 225 -8.39 12.18 -17.77
C VAL A 225 -7.74 13.34 -17.00
N THR A 226 -8.54 14.33 -16.68
CA THR A 226 -8.23 15.26 -15.61
C THR A 226 -8.63 14.64 -14.28
N VAL A 227 -7.78 14.67 -13.27
CA VAL A 227 -8.15 14.18 -11.93
C VAL A 227 -9.25 15.08 -11.38
N ASN A 228 -10.49 14.62 -11.49
CA ASN A 228 -11.66 15.29 -10.96
C ASN A 228 -11.94 14.83 -9.53
N LEU A 229 -12.46 15.73 -8.70
CA LEU A 229 -12.79 15.45 -7.30
C LEU A 229 -13.72 14.22 -7.15
N PRO A 230 -14.78 14.01 -7.95
CA PRO A 230 -15.63 12.82 -7.88
C PRO A 230 -14.87 11.51 -8.11
N ASP A 231 -13.93 11.48 -9.08
CA ASP A 231 -13.13 10.30 -9.38
C ASP A 231 -12.17 9.97 -8.22
N LEU A 232 -11.56 10.98 -7.61
CA LEU A 232 -10.75 10.82 -6.41
C LEU A 232 -11.56 10.25 -5.24
N ILE A 233 -12.74 10.79 -4.98
CA ILE A 233 -13.63 10.32 -3.91
C ILE A 233 -14.00 8.85 -4.15
N GLN A 234 -14.31 8.46 -5.38
CA GLN A 234 -14.65 7.08 -5.71
C GLN A 234 -13.48 6.13 -5.44
N ARG A 235 -12.25 6.51 -5.80
CA ARG A 235 -11.03 5.69 -5.55
C ARG A 235 -10.71 5.58 -4.08
N LEU A 236 -10.79 6.68 -3.36
CA LEU A 236 -10.56 6.72 -1.92
C LEU A 236 -11.64 5.96 -1.14
N SER A 237 -12.91 6.04 -1.57
CA SER A 237 -14.01 5.27 -0.94
C SER A 237 -13.84 3.77 -1.14
N TRP A 238 -13.40 3.35 -2.34
CA TRP A 238 -13.06 1.96 -2.60
C TRP A 238 -11.90 1.49 -1.71
N ALA A 239 -10.81 2.25 -1.67
CA ALA A 239 -9.66 1.96 -0.81
C ALA A 239 -10.06 1.86 0.67
N GLY A 240 -10.85 2.81 1.15
CA GLY A 240 -11.37 2.83 2.51
C GLY A 240 -12.26 1.62 2.82
N SER A 241 -13.12 1.21 1.89
CA SER A 241 -13.98 0.04 2.06
C SER A 241 -13.18 -1.25 2.18
N VAL A 242 -12.18 -1.47 1.30
CA VAL A 242 -11.29 -2.64 1.37
C VAL A 242 -10.50 -2.64 2.67
N LEU A 243 -9.93 -1.51 3.05
CA LEU A 243 -9.16 -1.34 4.28
C LEU A 243 -9.99 -1.67 5.52
N VAL A 244 -11.19 -1.08 5.64
CA VAL A 244 -12.10 -1.34 6.77
C VAL A 244 -12.53 -2.80 6.78
N GLY A 245 -12.87 -3.38 5.63
CA GLY A 245 -13.20 -4.80 5.50
C GLY A 245 -12.07 -5.70 6.00
N CYS A 246 -10.82 -5.43 5.59
CA CYS A 246 -9.65 -6.18 6.05
C CYS A 246 -9.45 -6.07 7.57
N LEU A 247 -9.60 -4.88 8.15
CA LEU A 247 -9.44 -4.67 9.59
C LEU A 247 -10.54 -5.36 10.40
N VAL A 248 -11.78 -5.31 9.94
CA VAL A 248 -12.91 -5.99 10.59
C VAL A 248 -12.71 -7.51 10.56
N LEU A 249 -12.37 -8.06 9.38
CA LEU A 249 -12.10 -9.48 9.22
C LEU A 249 -10.90 -9.94 10.06
N SER A 250 -9.80 -9.19 10.03
CA SER A 250 -8.63 -9.48 10.86
C SER A 250 -8.97 -9.54 12.34
N THR A 251 -9.75 -8.57 12.82
CA THR A 251 -10.16 -8.51 14.22
C THR A 251 -11.07 -9.66 14.58
N TRP A 252 -12.02 -9.98 13.71
CA TRP A 252 -12.96 -11.08 13.93
C TRP A 252 -12.25 -12.45 13.98
N ILE A 253 -11.31 -12.70 13.07
CA ILE A 253 -10.51 -13.92 13.05
C ILE A 253 -9.63 -13.99 14.30
N PHE A 254 -8.96 -12.87 14.65
CA PHE A 254 -8.10 -12.79 15.82
C PHE A 254 -8.84 -13.01 17.15
N GLN A 255 -10.13 -12.59 17.23
CA GLN A 255 -10.96 -12.83 18.41
C GLN A 255 -11.27 -14.30 18.63
N ARG A 256 -11.38 -15.08 17.54
CA ARG A 256 -11.70 -16.52 17.59
C ARG A 256 -10.47 -17.42 17.74
N LYS A 257 -9.28 -16.85 17.62
CA LYS A 257 -8.04 -17.61 17.78
C LYS A 257 -7.78 -17.88 19.25
N ASP A 258 -7.85 -19.15 19.64
CA ASP A 258 -7.40 -19.58 20.97
C ASP A 258 -5.89 -19.43 21.02
N LEU A 259 -5.43 -18.57 21.91
CA LEU A 259 -4.00 -18.25 22.11
C LEU A 259 -3.44 -19.11 23.25
N THR A 260 -3.77 -20.42 23.24
CA THR A 260 -3.24 -21.41 24.19
C THR A 260 -1.97 -22.05 23.67
#